data_2e2b770cfa1373137ff935c781ed8669
#
_entry.id   2e2b770cfa1373137ff935c781ed8669
#
_cell.length_a   1.000
_cell.length_b   1.000
_cell.length_c   1.000
_cell.angle_alpha   90.00
_cell.angle_beta   90.00
_cell.angle_gamma   90.00
#
_symmetry.space_group_name_H-M   'P 1'
#
loop_
_entity.id
_entity.type
_entity.pdbx_description
1 polymer ?
#
loop_
_entity_poly.entity_id
_entity_poly.type
_entity_poly.pdbx_seq_one_letter_code
_entity_poly.pdbx_strand_id
1 'polypeptide(L)'
;MTGTIAVLADDLSGAAETAAAFLDRGIPVTLCLAAGAVPATGVTVFDLNTRTMTAQDARRVHRATLTRLAPDVLVVKKIDSLLRGNVRAEVDVLAERGPVVVAAALPALRRSVIGGVLHVDGVPLHRTDAWAAESGAPPRSLAELLGPHVTVRDATSDADLDTIVRSVAPGTQLVGTSALAAALARTLPEQAPALACRAPSAGLLAVIGTAHPHAAEQVRRLVGTGVRHVPLAAGDLLSGAADPADVCRALEAGPAVVTVDGEVRPEHASELSCVIGRLVASALPALGARRPDLILTGGETARAVVDALGLTDLRPIHQVHHGAVVSVASDGRSVATRPGSFGDGDSLVAIADYLASPQHVHPQLKDNS
;
A
#
# COMPACT_ATOMS: atom_id res chain seq x y z
N MET A 1 19.81 -11.30 14.11
CA MET A 1 20.12 -9.99 13.51
C MET A 1 19.14 -8.99 14.11
N THR A 2 19.63 -8.08 14.97
CA THR A 2 18.84 -6.99 15.57
C THR A 2 19.06 -5.69 14.79
N GLY A 3 19.12 -5.78 13.46
CA GLY A 3 19.39 -4.65 12.59
C GLY A 3 18.12 -3.88 12.22
N THR A 4 18.28 -2.60 11.91
CA THR A 4 17.22 -1.77 11.33
C THR A 4 16.93 -2.21 9.90
N ILE A 5 15.65 -2.30 9.55
CA ILE A 5 15.17 -2.63 8.19
C ILE A 5 14.47 -1.41 7.61
N ALA A 6 14.86 -1.01 6.42
CA ALA A 6 14.18 0.01 5.63
C ALA A 6 13.56 -0.62 4.39
N VAL A 7 12.26 -0.46 4.22
CA VAL A 7 11.55 -0.88 3.00
C VAL A 7 11.22 0.36 2.19
N LEU A 8 11.56 0.37 0.90
CA LEU A 8 11.24 1.44 -0.04
C LEU A 8 10.14 0.97 -0.98
N ALA A 9 8.94 1.48 -0.84
CA ALA A 9 7.79 1.16 -1.69
C ALA A 9 7.51 2.29 -2.69
N ASP A 10 6.98 1.94 -3.83
CA ASP A 10 6.65 2.86 -4.91
C ASP A 10 5.24 3.44 -4.79
N ASP A 11 4.36 2.80 -3.98
CA ASP A 11 3.01 3.29 -3.69
C ASP A 11 2.55 2.94 -2.27
N LEU A 12 1.55 3.67 -1.77
CA LEU A 12 1.04 3.54 -0.41
C LEU A 12 0.40 2.17 -0.13
N SER A 13 -0.34 1.62 -1.08
CA SER A 13 -0.96 0.31 -0.91
C SER A 13 0.07 -0.80 -0.74
N GLY A 14 1.12 -0.78 -1.58
CA GLY A 14 2.24 -1.72 -1.48
C GLY A 14 3.07 -1.52 -0.21
N ALA A 15 3.22 -0.27 0.24
CA ALA A 15 3.87 0.06 1.51
C ALA A 15 3.10 -0.54 2.69
N ALA A 16 1.79 -0.33 2.74
CA ALA A 16 0.93 -0.85 3.80
C ALA A 16 0.87 -2.38 3.81
N GLU A 17 0.72 -3.01 2.63
CA GLU A 17 0.76 -4.47 2.49
C GLU A 17 2.09 -5.07 3.01
N THR A 18 3.20 -4.40 2.71
CA THR A 18 4.52 -4.83 3.19
C THR A 18 4.66 -4.65 4.69
N ALA A 19 4.15 -3.56 5.23
CA ALA A 19 4.16 -3.31 6.67
C ALA A 19 3.36 -4.37 7.44
N ALA A 20 2.21 -4.81 6.89
CA ALA A 20 1.40 -5.87 7.49
C ALA A 20 2.17 -7.19 7.65
N ALA A 21 3.05 -7.53 6.70
CA ALA A 21 3.85 -8.76 6.78
C ALA A 21 4.79 -8.82 8.01
N PHE A 22 5.27 -7.67 8.47
CA PHE A 22 6.04 -7.60 9.72
C PHE A 22 5.13 -7.55 10.95
N LEU A 23 3.97 -6.89 10.83
CA LEU A 23 2.98 -6.81 11.89
C LEU A 23 2.48 -8.21 12.30
N ASP A 24 2.26 -9.11 11.34
CA ASP A 24 1.84 -10.50 11.57
C ASP A 24 2.85 -11.28 12.44
N ARG A 25 4.08 -10.79 12.58
CA ARG A 25 5.13 -11.32 13.46
C ARG A 25 5.28 -10.54 14.78
N GLY A 26 4.36 -9.61 15.05
CA GLY A 26 4.43 -8.74 16.21
C GLY A 26 5.52 -7.68 16.14
N ILE A 27 6.18 -7.51 14.99
CA ILE A 27 7.29 -6.57 14.82
C ILE A 27 6.72 -5.16 14.62
N PRO A 28 7.09 -4.18 15.46
CA PRO A 28 6.63 -2.81 15.29
C PRO A 28 7.10 -2.22 13.95
N VAL A 29 6.15 -1.63 13.21
CA VAL A 29 6.39 -1.01 11.91
C VAL A 29 5.88 0.43 11.91
N THR A 30 6.67 1.33 11.36
CA THR A 30 6.23 2.68 11.01
C THR A 30 6.21 2.82 9.50
N LEU A 31 5.08 3.28 8.95
CA LEU A 31 4.94 3.62 7.54
C LEU A 31 5.09 5.13 7.42
N CYS A 32 6.19 5.58 6.81
CA CYS A 32 6.52 6.98 6.59
C CYS A 32 6.02 7.41 5.20
N LEU A 33 5.27 8.51 5.15
CA LEU A 33 4.74 9.13 3.94
C LEU A 33 5.63 10.28 3.44
N ALA A 34 6.44 10.82 4.33
CA ALA A 34 7.44 11.83 4.01
C ALA A 34 8.84 11.28 4.26
N ALA A 35 9.85 11.87 3.61
CA ALA A 35 11.24 11.56 3.86
C ALA A 35 11.66 12.01 5.26
N GLY A 36 11.27 11.24 6.28
CA GLY A 36 11.54 11.50 7.69
C GLY A 36 12.84 10.86 8.19
N ALA A 37 13.11 10.98 9.49
CA ALA A 37 14.20 10.27 10.15
C ALA A 37 13.90 8.77 10.22
N VAL A 38 14.89 7.94 9.92
CA VAL A 38 14.78 6.49 10.10
C VAL A 38 14.85 6.17 11.59
N PRO A 39 13.90 5.39 12.15
CA PRO A 39 14.00 4.95 13.53
C PRO A 39 15.32 4.22 13.79
N ALA A 40 15.86 4.36 14.98
CA ALA A 40 17.13 3.70 15.36
C ALA A 40 17.02 2.17 15.40
N THR A 41 15.81 1.64 15.57
CA THR A 41 15.53 0.19 15.67
C THR A 41 14.19 -0.16 15.03
N GLY A 42 14.05 -1.40 14.55
CA GLY A 42 12.80 -1.92 14.00
C GLY A 42 12.68 -1.78 12.49
N VAL A 43 11.45 -1.75 11.99
CA VAL A 43 11.12 -1.70 10.57
C VAL A 43 10.48 -0.37 10.21
N THR A 44 11.05 0.30 9.22
CA THR A 44 10.44 1.49 8.62
C THR A 44 10.12 1.21 7.16
N VAL A 45 8.88 1.41 6.77
CA VAL A 45 8.43 1.33 5.39
C VAL A 45 8.21 2.74 4.87
N PHE A 46 8.89 3.12 3.81
CA PHE A 46 8.73 4.41 3.14
C PHE A 46 7.82 4.24 1.93
N ASP A 47 6.70 4.94 1.92
CA ASP A 47 5.98 5.17 0.68
C ASP A 47 6.62 6.35 -0.03
N LEU A 48 7.36 6.08 -1.09
CA LEU A 48 8.06 7.10 -1.88
C LEU A 48 7.17 7.71 -2.97
N ASN A 49 5.99 7.13 -3.20
CA ASN A 49 5.01 7.59 -4.20
C ASN A 49 5.63 7.84 -5.59
N THR A 50 6.50 6.91 -6.04
CA THR A 50 7.30 7.09 -7.26
C THR A 50 6.73 6.39 -8.49
N ARG A 51 5.64 5.63 -8.34
CA ARG A 51 5.09 4.78 -9.43
C ARG A 51 4.76 5.56 -10.69
N THR A 52 4.16 6.74 -10.55
CA THR A 52 3.71 7.60 -11.65
C THR A 52 4.66 8.75 -11.98
N MET A 53 5.78 8.85 -11.26
CA MET A 53 6.82 9.85 -11.52
C MET A 53 7.59 9.55 -12.81
N THR A 54 8.35 10.53 -13.29
CA THR A 54 9.37 10.24 -14.31
C THR A 54 10.46 9.34 -13.73
N ALA A 55 11.12 8.53 -14.56
CA ALA A 55 12.24 7.69 -14.12
C ALA A 55 13.36 8.49 -13.44
N GLN A 56 13.60 9.73 -13.90
CA GLN A 56 14.60 10.62 -13.33
C GLN A 56 14.20 11.08 -11.92
N ASP A 57 12.94 11.44 -11.71
CA ASP A 57 12.44 11.85 -10.40
C ASP A 57 12.41 10.68 -9.43
N ALA A 58 11.99 9.49 -9.88
CA ALA A 58 12.04 8.28 -9.08
C ALA A 58 13.45 7.96 -8.60
N ARG A 59 14.47 8.05 -9.48
CA ARG A 59 15.88 7.91 -9.08
C ARG A 59 16.30 8.95 -8.05
N ARG A 60 15.91 10.21 -8.22
CA ARG A 60 16.24 11.30 -7.30
C ARG A 60 15.67 11.05 -5.91
N VAL A 61 14.39 10.65 -5.83
CA VAL A 61 13.71 10.36 -4.57
C VAL A 61 14.35 9.16 -3.86
N HIS A 62 14.61 8.05 -4.57
CA HIS A 62 15.27 6.88 -4.02
C HIS A 62 16.68 7.22 -3.50
N ARG A 63 17.50 7.94 -4.29
CA ARG A 63 18.85 8.33 -3.87
C ARG A 63 18.82 9.24 -2.63
N ALA A 64 17.92 10.22 -2.59
CA ALA A 64 17.75 11.09 -1.43
C ALA A 64 17.32 10.33 -0.18
N THR A 65 16.51 9.28 -0.31
CA THR A 65 16.13 8.42 0.82
C THR A 65 17.31 7.56 1.26
N LEU A 66 17.98 6.88 0.33
CA LEU A 66 19.08 5.97 0.63
C LEU A 66 20.29 6.68 1.28
N THR A 67 20.56 7.94 0.94
CA THR A 67 21.65 8.72 1.56
C THR A 67 21.41 9.04 3.02
N ARG A 68 20.18 8.93 3.52
CA ARG A 68 19.82 9.11 4.94
C ARG A 68 19.90 7.85 5.76
N LEU A 69 19.98 6.69 5.10
CA LEU A 69 20.09 5.39 5.76
C LEU A 69 21.54 5.10 6.12
N ALA A 70 21.76 4.62 7.34
CA ALA A 70 23.09 4.15 7.75
C ALA A 70 23.55 2.97 6.86
N PRO A 71 24.85 2.77 6.66
CA PRO A 71 25.38 1.73 5.76
C PRO A 71 24.96 0.30 6.13
N ASP A 72 24.74 0.04 7.42
CA ASP A 72 24.38 -1.27 7.98
C ASP A 72 22.87 -1.56 7.95
N VAL A 73 22.03 -0.60 7.53
CA VAL A 73 20.59 -0.80 7.38
C VAL A 73 20.33 -1.77 6.22
N LEU A 74 19.59 -2.85 6.50
CA LEU A 74 19.10 -3.73 5.46
C LEU A 74 18.00 -3.02 4.66
N VAL A 75 18.22 -2.86 3.35
CA VAL A 75 17.24 -2.24 2.47
C VAL A 75 16.51 -3.27 1.66
N VAL A 76 15.19 -3.17 1.67
CA VAL A 76 14.29 -3.95 0.83
C VAL A 76 13.56 -2.99 -0.11
N LYS A 77 13.65 -3.20 -1.41
CA LYS A 77 12.83 -2.48 -2.38
C LYS A 77 11.56 -3.26 -2.66
N LYS A 78 10.42 -2.72 -2.26
CA LYS A 78 9.11 -3.23 -2.65
C LYS A 78 8.79 -2.73 -4.06
N ILE A 79 8.48 -3.65 -4.95
CA ILE A 79 8.04 -3.38 -6.32
C ILE A 79 6.61 -3.82 -6.55
N ASP A 80 5.97 -3.25 -7.55
CA ASP A 80 4.66 -3.72 -8.01
C ASP A 80 4.73 -5.17 -8.49
N SER A 81 3.77 -5.99 -8.08
CA SER A 81 3.77 -7.43 -8.39
C SER A 81 3.40 -7.76 -9.84
N LEU A 82 3.05 -6.74 -10.65
CA LEU A 82 2.92 -6.82 -12.11
C LEU A 82 4.06 -6.04 -12.81
N LEU A 83 5.11 -5.62 -12.08
CA LEU A 83 6.28 -4.91 -12.59
C LEU A 83 5.99 -3.55 -13.21
N ARG A 84 4.89 -2.88 -12.80
CA ARG A 84 4.53 -1.54 -13.25
C ARG A 84 5.40 -0.47 -12.57
N GLY A 85 5.43 0.72 -13.16
CA GLY A 85 6.15 1.87 -12.61
C GLY A 85 7.63 1.87 -12.95
N ASN A 86 8.42 2.56 -12.14
CA ASN A 86 9.83 2.88 -12.41
C ASN A 86 10.82 1.81 -11.91
N VAL A 87 10.44 0.51 -11.94
CA VAL A 87 11.18 -0.59 -11.29
C VAL A 87 12.67 -0.56 -11.63
N ARG A 88 13.04 -0.45 -12.92
CA ARG A 88 14.44 -0.39 -13.34
C ARG A 88 15.17 0.80 -12.71
N ALA A 89 14.60 2.00 -12.84
CA ALA A 89 15.23 3.22 -12.38
C ALA A 89 15.51 3.21 -10.86
N GLU A 90 14.61 2.60 -10.10
CA GLU A 90 14.68 2.48 -8.64
C GLU A 90 15.68 1.41 -8.21
N VAL A 91 15.70 0.28 -8.93
CA VAL A 91 16.66 -0.81 -8.68
C VAL A 91 18.09 -0.42 -9.08
N ASP A 92 18.27 0.36 -10.15
CA ASP A 92 19.59 0.89 -10.53
C ASP A 92 20.23 1.70 -9.38
N VAL A 93 19.42 2.55 -8.69
CA VAL A 93 19.89 3.33 -7.55
C VAL A 93 20.21 2.44 -6.34
N LEU A 94 19.42 1.39 -6.11
CA LEU A 94 19.67 0.45 -5.04
C LEU A 94 20.98 -0.32 -5.26
N ALA A 95 21.30 -0.67 -6.51
CA ALA A 95 22.53 -1.37 -6.89
C ALA A 95 23.81 -0.55 -6.61
N GLU A 96 23.70 0.78 -6.44
CA GLU A 96 24.83 1.63 -5.99
C GLU A 96 25.27 1.28 -4.55
N ARG A 97 24.42 0.60 -3.74
CA ARG A 97 24.74 0.20 -2.36
C ARG A 97 25.39 -1.19 -2.25
N GLY A 98 25.27 -2.04 -3.26
CA GLY A 98 25.81 -3.38 -3.25
C GLY A 98 25.06 -4.35 -4.15
N PRO A 99 25.36 -5.64 -4.08
CA PRO A 99 24.69 -6.68 -4.87
C PRO A 99 23.17 -6.67 -4.66
N VAL A 100 22.42 -6.93 -5.72
CA VAL A 100 20.95 -6.95 -5.70
C VAL A 100 20.44 -8.34 -6.05
N VAL A 101 19.55 -8.88 -5.22
CA VAL A 101 18.77 -10.09 -5.51
C VAL A 101 17.30 -9.72 -5.70
N VAL A 102 16.73 -10.16 -6.82
CA VAL A 102 15.34 -9.90 -7.19
C VAL A 102 14.52 -11.17 -7.11
N ALA A 103 13.44 -11.17 -6.32
CA ALA A 103 12.45 -12.24 -6.22
C ALA A 103 11.04 -11.65 -6.26
N ALA A 104 10.45 -11.59 -7.46
CA ALA A 104 9.23 -10.83 -7.74
C ALA A 104 7.93 -11.65 -7.63
N ALA A 105 7.98 -12.88 -7.12
CA ALA A 105 6.80 -13.72 -6.95
C ALA A 105 5.84 -13.18 -5.87
N LEU A 106 4.54 -13.42 -6.04
CA LEU A 106 3.48 -13.19 -5.06
C LEU A 106 2.51 -14.39 -5.10
N PRO A 107 2.86 -15.51 -4.43
CA PRO A 107 2.11 -16.77 -4.53
C PRO A 107 0.64 -16.64 -4.13
N ALA A 108 0.33 -15.82 -3.14
CA ALA A 108 -1.04 -15.55 -2.70
C ALA A 108 -1.97 -15.02 -3.82
N LEU A 109 -1.40 -14.35 -4.83
CA LEU A 109 -2.11 -13.89 -6.03
C LEU A 109 -1.75 -14.71 -7.28
N ARG A 110 -1.24 -15.93 -7.12
CA ARG A 110 -0.83 -16.83 -8.20
C ARG A 110 0.13 -16.18 -9.19
N ARG A 111 1.05 -15.31 -8.67
CA ARG A 111 2.13 -14.69 -9.43
C ARG A 111 3.44 -15.39 -9.10
N SER A 112 4.03 -16.04 -10.11
CA SER A 112 5.26 -16.81 -9.97
C SER A 112 6.33 -16.32 -10.93
N VAL A 113 7.60 -16.55 -10.61
CA VAL A 113 8.73 -16.30 -11.52
C VAL A 113 9.33 -17.65 -11.89
N ILE A 114 9.36 -17.94 -13.19
CA ILE A 114 9.87 -19.22 -13.75
C ILE A 114 10.77 -18.87 -14.94
N GLY A 115 12.03 -19.29 -14.90
CA GLY A 115 13.02 -18.94 -15.93
C GLY A 115 13.24 -17.44 -16.08
N GLY A 116 13.11 -16.66 -14.98
CA GLY A 116 13.21 -15.21 -14.98
C GLY A 116 12.00 -14.49 -15.60
N VAL A 117 10.90 -15.20 -15.89
CA VAL A 117 9.66 -14.63 -16.46
C VAL A 117 8.58 -14.62 -15.40
N LEU A 118 7.93 -13.45 -15.21
CA LEU A 118 6.76 -13.34 -14.35
C LEU A 118 5.53 -13.97 -15.03
N HIS A 119 4.84 -14.84 -14.30
CA HIS A 119 3.59 -15.48 -14.70
C HIS A 119 2.46 -15.00 -13.79
N VAL A 120 1.30 -14.79 -14.37
CA VAL A 120 0.02 -14.50 -13.69
C VAL A 120 -0.92 -15.66 -14.02
N ASP A 121 -1.42 -16.36 -13.01
CA ASP A 121 -2.27 -17.54 -13.19
C ASP A 121 -1.65 -18.61 -14.15
N GLY A 122 -0.32 -18.74 -14.12
CA GLY A 122 0.42 -19.66 -14.99
C GLY A 122 0.68 -19.15 -16.41
N VAL A 123 0.19 -17.96 -16.77
CA VAL A 123 0.41 -17.34 -18.08
C VAL A 123 1.51 -16.27 -17.98
N PRO A 124 2.52 -16.25 -18.87
CA PRO A 124 3.52 -15.18 -18.89
C PRO A 124 2.89 -13.79 -18.94
N LEU A 125 3.35 -12.86 -18.09
CA LEU A 125 2.79 -11.51 -17.96
C LEU A 125 2.57 -10.81 -19.32
N HIS A 126 3.54 -10.91 -20.23
CA HIS A 126 3.47 -10.28 -21.55
C HIS A 126 2.43 -10.90 -22.51
N ARG A 127 1.71 -11.94 -22.07
CA ARG A 127 0.62 -12.60 -22.79
C ARG A 127 -0.73 -12.42 -22.10
N THR A 128 -0.80 -11.57 -21.07
CA THR A 128 -2.02 -11.27 -20.31
C THR A 128 -2.46 -9.84 -20.56
N ASP A 129 -3.70 -9.52 -20.19
CA ASP A 129 -4.25 -8.16 -20.25
C ASP A 129 -3.93 -7.34 -18.99
N ALA A 130 -3.03 -7.83 -18.12
CA ALA A 130 -2.73 -7.18 -16.84
C ALA A 130 -2.09 -5.79 -16.98
N TRP A 131 -1.59 -5.45 -18.17
CA TRP A 131 -1.02 -4.14 -18.52
C TRP A 131 -1.89 -3.32 -19.48
N ALA A 132 -3.14 -3.71 -19.71
CA ALA A 132 -4.03 -3.00 -20.65
C ALA A 132 -4.24 -1.51 -20.30
N ALA A 133 -4.06 -1.13 -19.03
CA ALA A 133 -4.15 0.25 -18.57
C ALA A 133 -2.81 1.01 -18.56
N GLU A 134 -1.70 0.34 -18.89
CA GLU A 134 -0.38 0.95 -18.89
C GLU A 134 -0.01 1.49 -20.28
N SER A 135 0.79 2.56 -20.32
CA SER A 135 1.19 3.21 -21.60
C SER A 135 2.24 2.44 -22.40
N GLY A 136 2.78 1.33 -21.86
CA GLY A 136 3.84 0.54 -22.50
C GLY A 136 3.51 -0.94 -22.61
N ALA A 137 4.41 -1.71 -23.23
CA ALA A 137 4.31 -3.16 -23.24
C ALA A 137 4.88 -3.76 -21.96
N PRO A 138 4.26 -4.84 -21.41
CA PRO A 138 4.81 -5.56 -20.27
C PRO A 138 6.17 -6.18 -20.62
N PRO A 139 7.12 -6.22 -19.66
CA PRO A 139 8.43 -6.82 -19.91
C PRO A 139 8.28 -8.33 -20.16
N ARG A 140 9.09 -8.87 -21.08
CA ARG A 140 9.10 -10.29 -21.38
C ARG A 140 9.84 -11.10 -20.32
N SER A 141 10.79 -10.47 -19.62
CA SER A 141 11.51 -11.09 -18.51
C SER A 141 12.03 -10.04 -17.53
N LEU A 142 12.37 -10.45 -16.32
CA LEU A 142 13.02 -9.59 -15.34
C LEU A 142 14.43 -9.17 -15.79
N ALA A 143 15.14 -10.01 -16.54
CA ALA A 143 16.44 -9.67 -17.11
C ALA A 143 16.34 -8.57 -18.18
N GLU A 144 15.31 -8.59 -19.02
CA GLU A 144 15.01 -7.53 -19.98
C GLU A 144 14.70 -6.20 -19.26
N LEU A 145 13.88 -6.26 -18.23
CA LEU A 145 13.50 -5.09 -17.44
C LEU A 145 14.68 -4.47 -16.70
N LEU A 146 15.49 -5.30 -16.01
CA LEU A 146 16.45 -4.83 -15.00
C LEU A 146 17.90 -4.81 -15.51
N GLY A 147 18.22 -5.58 -16.56
CA GLY A 147 19.59 -5.73 -17.06
C GLY A 147 20.43 -6.74 -16.25
N PRO A 148 21.73 -6.88 -16.59
CA PRO A 148 22.57 -7.98 -16.09
C PRO A 148 23.19 -7.72 -14.71
N HIS A 149 23.02 -6.56 -14.12
CA HIS A 149 23.68 -6.16 -12.86
C HIS A 149 22.93 -6.63 -11.61
N VAL A 150 21.81 -7.36 -11.78
CA VAL A 150 21.02 -7.94 -10.69
C VAL A 150 20.95 -9.45 -10.82
N THR A 151 20.81 -10.13 -9.69
CA THR A 151 20.58 -11.58 -9.66
C THR A 151 19.08 -11.85 -9.52
N VAL A 152 18.45 -12.35 -10.59
CA VAL A 152 17.05 -12.77 -10.56
C VAL A 152 16.96 -14.19 -10.00
N ARG A 153 16.00 -14.39 -9.09
CA ARG A 153 15.67 -15.69 -8.50
C ARG A 153 14.24 -16.09 -8.84
N ASP A 154 14.09 -17.29 -9.33
CA ASP A 154 12.79 -17.91 -9.55
C ASP A 154 12.15 -18.28 -8.21
N ALA A 155 10.83 -18.11 -8.13
CA ALA A 155 10.01 -18.52 -6.99
C ALA A 155 8.59 -18.78 -7.45
N THR A 156 7.99 -19.85 -6.95
CA THR A 156 6.61 -20.27 -7.21
C THR A 156 5.80 -20.39 -5.92
N SER A 157 6.49 -20.40 -4.79
CA SER A 157 5.91 -20.58 -3.45
C SER A 157 6.57 -19.68 -2.41
N ASP A 158 5.93 -19.54 -1.25
CA ASP A 158 6.52 -18.85 -0.10
C ASP A 158 7.77 -19.58 0.42
N ALA A 159 7.83 -20.91 0.31
CA ALA A 159 9.01 -21.70 0.69
C ALA A 159 10.24 -21.39 -0.18
N ASP A 160 10.02 -21.10 -1.48
CA ASP A 160 11.10 -20.64 -2.37
C ASP A 160 11.62 -19.28 -1.92
N LEU A 161 10.73 -18.32 -1.60
CA LEU A 161 11.08 -17.01 -1.09
C LEU A 161 11.84 -17.09 0.24
N ASP A 162 11.41 -17.97 1.15
CA ASP A 162 12.12 -18.25 2.41
C ASP A 162 13.55 -18.76 2.16
N THR A 163 13.71 -19.63 1.19
CA THR A 163 15.02 -20.17 0.81
C THR A 163 15.91 -19.10 0.21
N ILE A 164 15.35 -18.23 -0.64
CA ILE A 164 16.07 -17.10 -1.23
C ILE A 164 16.57 -16.17 -0.13
N VAL A 165 15.70 -15.73 0.78
CA VAL A 165 16.09 -14.80 1.86
C VAL A 165 17.17 -15.38 2.76
N ARG A 166 17.10 -16.68 3.10
CA ARG A 166 18.13 -17.35 3.90
C ARG A 166 19.47 -17.53 3.18
N SER A 167 19.47 -17.53 1.84
CA SER A 167 20.67 -17.76 1.02
C SER A 167 21.45 -16.50 0.65
N VAL A 168 20.89 -15.30 0.85
CA VAL A 168 21.57 -14.05 0.47
C VAL A 168 22.73 -13.72 1.39
N ALA A 169 23.82 -13.26 0.80
CA ALA A 169 25.00 -12.83 1.55
C ALA A 169 24.72 -11.50 2.29
N PRO A 170 25.40 -11.25 3.43
CA PRO A 170 25.37 -9.95 4.09
C PRO A 170 25.70 -8.80 3.12
N GLY A 171 24.99 -7.68 3.24
CA GLY A 171 25.17 -6.51 2.36
C GLY A 171 24.43 -6.60 1.04
N THR A 172 23.76 -7.72 0.75
CA THR A 172 22.88 -7.84 -0.44
C THR A 172 21.58 -7.08 -0.21
N GLN A 173 21.19 -6.31 -1.20
CA GLN A 173 19.91 -5.60 -1.24
C GLN A 173 18.82 -6.53 -1.80
N LEU A 174 17.64 -6.52 -1.21
CA LEU A 174 16.52 -7.36 -1.63
C LEU A 174 15.50 -6.54 -2.44
N VAL A 175 15.02 -7.10 -3.54
CA VAL A 175 13.98 -6.49 -4.39
C VAL A 175 12.88 -7.51 -4.63
N GLY A 176 11.63 -7.15 -4.33
CA GLY A 176 10.51 -8.05 -4.56
C GLY A 176 9.17 -7.50 -4.13
N THR A 177 8.19 -8.37 -4.05
CA THR A 177 6.82 -8.06 -3.61
C THR A 177 6.70 -8.09 -2.08
N SER A 178 5.50 -7.86 -1.56
CA SER A 178 5.18 -8.06 -0.13
C SER A 178 5.48 -9.49 0.36
N ALA A 179 5.40 -10.51 -0.51
CA ALA A 179 5.74 -11.89 -0.15
C ALA A 179 7.23 -12.07 0.17
N LEU A 180 8.13 -11.35 -0.53
CA LEU A 180 9.55 -11.36 -0.17
C LEU A 180 9.80 -10.71 1.20
N ALA A 181 9.09 -9.62 1.49
CA ALA A 181 9.16 -8.98 2.81
C ALA A 181 8.59 -9.88 3.91
N ALA A 182 7.52 -10.64 3.63
CA ALA A 182 6.98 -11.65 4.54
C ALA A 182 8.00 -12.79 4.79
N ALA A 183 8.70 -13.25 3.76
CA ALA A 183 9.79 -14.21 3.90
C ALA A 183 10.91 -13.67 4.78
N LEU A 184 11.28 -12.40 4.62
CA LEU A 184 12.25 -11.73 5.50
C LEU A 184 11.72 -11.65 6.93
N ALA A 185 10.47 -11.24 7.15
CA ALA A 185 9.85 -11.16 8.46
C ALA A 185 9.88 -12.52 9.19
N ARG A 186 9.68 -13.64 8.48
CA ARG A 186 9.78 -15.00 9.05
C ARG A 186 11.19 -15.38 9.51
N THR A 187 12.24 -14.68 9.08
CA THR A 187 13.61 -14.89 9.60
C THR A 187 13.89 -14.15 10.91
N LEU A 188 13.02 -13.21 11.27
CA LEU A 188 13.16 -12.41 12.48
C LEU A 188 12.48 -13.10 13.67
N PRO A 189 12.97 -12.87 14.91
CA PRO A 189 12.27 -13.35 16.10
C PRO A 189 10.85 -12.80 16.18
N GLU A 190 9.91 -13.68 16.48
CA GLU A 190 8.53 -13.29 16.75
C GLU A 190 8.45 -12.48 18.04
N GLN A 191 7.64 -11.44 18.03
CA GLN A 191 7.44 -10.56 19.17
C GLN A 191 5.96 -10.59 19.59
N ALA A 192 5.69 -10.29 20.84
CA ALA A 192 4.31 -10.10 21.28
C ALA A 192 3.70 -8.89 20.53
N PRO A 193 2.48 -9.02 19.99
CA PRO A 193 1.83 -7.92 19.32
C PRO A 193 1.78 -6.68 20.22
N ALA A 194 2.21 -5.54 19.71
CA ALA A 194 2.07 -4.29 20.41
C ALA A 194 0.57 -3.94 20.53
N LEU A 195 0.11 -3.66 21.75
CA LEU A 195 -1.26 -3.18 21.98
C LEU A 195 -1.39 -1.80 21.31
N ALA A 196 -2.13 -1.73 20.21
CA ALA A 196 -2.42 -0.48 19.55
C ALA A 196 -3.72 0.09 20.09
N CYS A 197 -3.64 1.24 20.77
CA CYS A 197 -4.83 2.00 21.14
C CYS A 197 -5.29 2.83 19.93
N ARG A 198 -6.56 2.67 19.56
CA ARG A 198 -7.26 3.55 18.64
C ARG A 198 -8.05 4.58 19.41
N ALA A 199 -8.13 5.82 18.93
CA ALA A 199 -9.12 6.76 19.43
C ALA A 199 -10.55 6.30 19.05
N PRO A 200 -11.58 6.63 19.85
CA PRO A 200 -12.96 6.39 19.44
C PRO A 200 -13.25 7.08 18.10
N SER A 201 -13.86 6.35 17.16
CA SER A 201 -14.23 6.90 15.87
C SER A 201 -15.35 7.96 16.01
N ALA A 202 -15.22 9.06 15.30
CA ALA A 202 -16.26 10.10 15.21
C ALA A 202 -17.14 9.92 13.94
N GLY A 203 -16.98 8.82 13.22
CA GLY A 203 -17.66 8.50 11.97
C GLY A 203 -16.76 7.78 11.00
N LEU A 204 -17.26 7.50 9.80
CA LEU A 204 -16.53 6.78 8.75
C LEU A 204 -16.67 7.51 7.42
N LEU A 205 -15.55 7.73 6.74
CA LEU A 205 -15.50 8.15 5.35
C LEU A 205 -14.72 7.14 4.51
N ALA A 206 -15.39 6.50 3.57
CA ALA A 206 -14.75 5.70 2.54
C ALA A 206 -14.51 6.54 1.28
N VAL A 207 -13.31 6.50 0.70
CA VAL A 207 -12.96 7.17 -0.56
C VAL A 207 -12.48 6.11 -1.55
N ILE A 208 -13.24 5.92 -2.61
CA ILE A 208 -13.02 4.86 -3.59
C ILE A 208 -12.56 5.48 -4.91
N GLY A 209 -11.24 5.51 -5.11
CA GLY A 209 -10.60 6.11 -6.29
C GLY A 209 -10.30 5.12 -7.41
N THR A 210 -10.84 3.90 -7.37
CA THR A 210 -10.58 2.88 -8.37
C THR A 210 -11.77 2.65 -9.27
N ALA A 211 -11.51 2.56 -10.58
CA ALA A 211 -12.51 2.15 -11.58
C ALA A 211 -12.60 0.62 -11.76
N HIS A 212 -11.96 -0.17 -10.90
CA HIS A 212 -12.00 -1.64 -11.00
C HIS A 212 -13.44 -2.15 -10.86
N PRO A 213 -13.92 -3.06 -11.73
CA PRO A 213 -15.33 -3.50 -11.72
C PRO A 213 -15.81 -4.06 -10.37
N HIS A 214 -14.94 -4.76 -9.64
CA HIS A 214 -15.27 -5.30 -8.31
C HIS A 214 -15.53 -4.20 -7.27
N ALA A 215 -14.97 -2.99 -7.44
CA ALA A 215 -15.20 -1.90 -6.49
C ALA A 215 -16.65 -1.43 -6.48
N ALA A 216 -17.32 -1.42 -7.63
CA ALA A 216 -18.74 -1.05 -7.72
C ALA A 216 -19.64 -2.00 -6.91
N GLU A 217 -19.36 -3.32 -6.94
CA GLU A 217 -20.09 -4.31 -6.12
C GLU A 217 -19.84 -4.08 -4.63
N GLN A 218 -18.59 -3.87 -4.26
CA GLN A 218 -18.20 -3.61 -2.87
C GLN A 218 -18.87 -2.34 -2.33
N VAL A 219 -18.91 -1.26 -3.13
CA VAL A 219 -19.63 -0.02 -2.78
C VAL A 219 -21.12 -0.28 -2.60
N ARG A 220 -21.78 -1.02 -3.52
CA ARG A 220 -23.20 -1.36 -3.39
C ARG A 220 -23.49 -2.10 -2.08
N ARG A 221 -22.66 -3.06 -1.69
CA ARG A 221 -22.81 -3.79 -0.42
C ARG A 221 -22.59 -2.87 0.78
N LEU A 222 -21.57 -2.03 0.75
CA LEU A 222 -21.34 -1.05 1.82
C LEU A 222 -22.50 -0.07 1.97
N VAL A 223 -23.06 0.44 0.87
CA VAL A 223 -24.25 1.30 0.88
C VAL A 223 -25.46 0.54 1.44
N GLY A 224 -25.58 -0.76 1.15
CA GLY A 224 -26.60 -1.64 1.70
C GLY A 224 -26.60 -1.77 3.23
N THR A 225 -25.50 -1.43 3.91
CA THR A 225 -25.40 -1.37 5.39
C THR A 225 -25.88 -0.03 5.97
N GLY A 226 -26.32 0.91 5.15
CA GLY A 226 -26.77 2.25 5.56
C GLY A 226 -25.72 3.35 5.44
N VAL A 227 -24.56 3.07 4.85
CA VAL A 227 -23.53 4.07 4.51
C VAL A 227 -24.05 4.96 3.36
N ARG A 228 -23.92 6.27 3.50
CA ARG A 228 -24.42 7.24 2.50
C ARG A 228 -23.49 7.29 1.30
N HIS A 229 -24.05 7.19 0.10
CA HIS A 229 -23.30 7.29 -1.14
C HIS A 229 -23.25 8.74 -1.63
N VAL A 230 -22.04 9.24 -1.90
CA VAL A 230 -21.73 10.55 -2.49
C VAL A 230 -20.99 10.32 -3.81
N PRO A 231 -21.71 10.13 -4.92
CA PRO A 231 -21.10 10.02 -6.24
C PRO A 231 -20.64 11.41 -6.71
N LEU A 232 -19.38 11.54 -7.12
CA LEU A 232 -18.80 12.78 -7.64
C LEU A 232 -18.52 12.58 -9.14
N ALA A 233 -19.12 13.42 -9.98
CA ALA A 233 -18.86 13.36 -11.41
C ALA A 233 -17.41 13.73 -11.71
N ALA A 234 -16.72 12.94 -12.53
CA ALA A 234 -15.32 13.19 -12.92
C ALA A 234 -15.15 14.59 -13.56
N GLY A 235 -16.12 15.04 -14.36
CA GLY A 235 -16.12 16.37 -14.97
C GLY A 235 -16.22 17.50 -13.93
N ASP A 236 -17.03 17.34 -12.89
CA ASP A 236 -17.19 18.33 -11.83
C ASP A 236 -15.92 18.40 -10.96
N LEU A 237 -15.30 17.26 -10.70
CA LEU A 237 -14.01 17.21 -10.01
C LEU A 237 -12.95 17.98 -10.79
N LEU A 238 -12.77 17.68 -12.07
CA LEU A 238 -11.74 18.30 -12.93
C LEU A 238 -11.97 19.78 -13.16
N SER A 239 -13.23 20.22 -13.27
CA SER A 239 -13.60 21.64 -13.44
C SER A 239 -13.58 22.44 -12.14
N GLY A 240 -13.48 21.77 -10.97
CA GLY A 240 -13.59 22.41 -9.65
C GLY A 240 -15.03 22.75 -9.26
N ALA A 241 -16.04 22.19 -9.93
CA ALA A 241 -17.45 22.40 -9.61
C ALA A 241 -17.96 21.49 -8.48
N ALA A 242 -17.23 20.44 -8.12
CA ALA A 242 -17.59 19.56 -7.02
C ALA A 242 -17.53 20.30 -5.67
N ASP A 243 -18.62 20.29 -4.91
CA ASP A 243 -18.75 21.02 -3.65
C ASP A 243 -18.33 20.13 -2.44
N PRO A 244 -17.29 20.51 -1.67
CA PRO A 244 -16.93 19.80 -0.43
C PRO A 244 -18.09 19.70 0.58
N ALA A 245 -19.05 20.63 0.55
CA ALA A 245 -20.22 20.61 1.42
C ALA A 245 -21.09 19.37 1.26
N ASP A 246 -21.10 18.72 0.07
CA ASP A 246 -21.85 17.48 -0.14
C ASP A 246 -21.29 16.33 0.72
N VAL A 247 -19.95 16.23 0.79
CA VAL A 247 -19.27 15.24 1.65
C VAL A 247 -19.51 15.57 3.13
N CYS A 248 -19.43 16.86 3.50
CA CYS A 248 -19.68 17.31 4.87
C CYS A 248 -21.10 16.95 5.33
N ARG A 249 -22.14 17.30 4.52
CA ARG A 249 -23.55 16.98 4.82
C ARG A 249 -23.79 15.47 4.95
N ALA A 250 -23.15 14.66 4.11
CA ALA A 250 -23.26 13.22 4.21
C ALA A 250 -22.68 12.69 5.53
N LEU A 251 -21.50 13.19 5.95
CA LEU A 251 -20.83 12.81 7.20
C LEU A 251 -21.55 13.29 8.45
N GLU A 252 -22.19 14.47 8.40
CA GLU A 252 -23.04 14.96 9.50
C GLU A 252 -24.23 14.05 9.76
N ALA A 253 -24.75 13.45 8.69
CA ALA A 253 -25.90 12.57 8.75
C ALA A 253 -25.52 11.09 9.02
N GLY A 254 -24.22 10.71 8.97
CA GLY A 254 -23.73 9.35 9.27
C GLY A 254 -22.50 8.95 8.45
N PRO A 255 -22.13 7.65 8.47
CA PRO A 255 -21.05 7.13 7.62
C PRO A 255 -21.30 7.40 6.14
N ALA A 256 -20.23 7.73 5.40
CA ALA A 256 -20.32 8.09 3.99
C ALA A 256 -19.27 7.37 3.11
N VAL A 257 -19.60 7.14 1.85
CA VAL A 257 -18.69 6.66 0.81
C VAL A 257 -18.71 7.59 -0.39
N VAL A 258 -17.53 8.08 -0.77
CA VAL A 258 -17.30 8.90 -1.96
C VAL A 258 -16.78 8.02 -3.09
N THR A 259 -17.38 8.17 -4.28
CA THR A 259 -16.92 7.50 -5.51
C THR A 259 -16.75 8.51 -6.62
N VAL A 260 -15.99 8.15 -7.65
CA VAL A 260 -15.94 8.91 -8.92
C VAL A 260 -16.89 8.29 -9.91
N ASP A 261 -17.80 9.10 -10.45
CA ASP A 261 -18.76 8.71 -11.47
C ASP A 261 -18.36 9.24 -12.85
N GLY A 262 -18.69 8.47 -13.89
CA GLY A 262 -18.39 8.79 -15.28
C GLY A 262 -17.12 8.11 -15.78
N GLU A 263 -16.79 8.40 -17.04
CA GLU A 263 -15.62 7.85 -17.71
C GLU A 263 -14.35 8.57 -17.20
N VAL A 264 -13.44 7.81 -16.60
CA VAL A 264 -12.12 8.30 -16.17
C VAL A 264 -11.08 7.92 -17.21
N ARG A 265 -10.55 8.92 -17.92
CA ARG A 265 -9.46 8.70 -18.86
C ARG A 265 -8.15 8.50 -18.09
N PRO A 266 -7.28 7.56 -18.53
CA PRO A 266 -6.02 7.28 -17.85
C PRO A 266 -5.15 8.52 -17.61
N GLU A 267 -5.13 9.47 -18.57
CA GLU A 267 -4.37 10.73 -18.46
C GLU A 267 -4.84 11.64 -17.31
N HIS A 268 -6.08 11.51 -16.84
CA HIS A 268 -6.65 12.31 -15.75
C HIS A 268 -6.65 11.57 -14.39
N ALA A 269 -6.23 10.32 -14.32
CA ALA A 269 -6.33 9.52 -13.11
C ALA A 269 -5.57 10.15 -11.90
N SER A 270 -4.34 10.57 -12.12
CA SER A 270 -3.54 11.23 -11.07
C SER A 270 -4.10 12.58 -10.67
N GLU A 271 -4.59 13.37 -11.63
CA GLU A 271 -5.23 14.66 -11.36
C GLU A 271 -6.50 14.48 -10.53
N LEU A 272 -7.36 13.55 -10.91
CA LEU A 272 -8.58 13.20 -10.16
C LEU A 272 -8.24 12.77 -8.72
N SER A 273 -7.22 11.94 -8.54
CA SER A 273 -6.77 11.53 -7.21
C SER A 273 -6.37 12.74 -6.35
N CYS A 274 -5.61 13.68 -6.91
CA CYS A 274 -5.23 14.93 -6.23
C CYS A 274 -6.43 15.81 -5.91
N VAL A 275 -7.39 15.94 -6.85
CA VAL A 275 -8.60 16.76 -6.64
C VAL A 275 -9.47 16.16 -5.55
N ILE A 276 -9.69 14.84 -5.55
CA ILE A 276 -10.44 14.15 -4.48
C ILE A 276 -9.77 14.36 -3.13
N GLY A 277 -8.44 14.23 -3.05
CA GLY A 277 -7.69 14.47 -1.82
C GLY A 277 -7.96 15.87 -1.26
N ARG A 278 -7.86 16.91 -2.10
CA ARG A 278 -8.14 18.30 -1.72
C ARG A 278 -9.60 18.51 -1.32
N LEU A 279 -10.55 17.92 -2.05
CA LEU A 279 -11.98 18.02 -1.75
C LEU A 279 -12.29 17.42 -0.39
N VAL A 280 -11.78 16.21 -0.10
CA VAL A 280 -11.92 15.57 1.22
C VAL A 280 -11.29 16.42 2.32
N ALA A 281 -10.06 16.91 2.11
CA ALA A 281 -9.39 17.77 3.09
C ALA A 281 -10.13 19.07 3.35
N SER A 282 -10.84 19.62 2.35
CA SER A 282 -11.66 20.83 2.48
C SER A 282 -12.99 20.56 3.19
N ALA A 283 -13.55 19.36 3.09
CA ALA A 283 -14.82 18.99 3.74
C ALA A 283 -14.66 18.75 5.25
N LEU A 284 -13.55 18.11 5.68
CA LEU A 284 -13.40 17.64 7.05
C LEU A 284 -13.32 18.75 8.13
N PRO A 285 -12.70 19.93 7.92
CA PRO A 285 -12.66 21.00 8.90
C PRO A 285 -14.04 21.49 9.36
N ALA A 286 -15.05 21.44 8.49
CA ALA A 286 -16.42 21.84 8.82
C ALA A 286 -17.05 20.92 9.89
N LEU A 287 -16.54 19.70 10.08
CA LEU A 287 -16.98 18.78 11.13
C LEU A 287 -16.39 19.12 12.53
N GLY A 288 -15.56 20.16 12.63
CA GLY A 288 -14.93 20.57 13.88
C GLY A 288 -13.97 19.54 14.43
N ALA A 289 -14.13 19.15 15.70
CA ALA A 289 -13.27 18.15 16.34
C ALA A 289 -13.57 16.71 15.90
N ARG A 290 -14.63 16.47 15.13
CA ARG A 290 -14.98 15.12 14.65
C ARG A 290 -13.99 14.73 13.55
N ARG A 291 -13.23 13.65 13.82
CA ARG A 291 -12.29 13.07 12.86
C ARG A 291 -12.80 11.69 12.47
N PRO A 292 -13.43 11.56 11.28
CA PRO A 292 -13.88 10.24 10.83
C PRO A 292 -12.68 9.33 10.58
N ASP A 293 -12.85 8.05 10.83
CA ASP A 293 -11.96 7.01 10.33
C ASP A 293 -12.06 6.96 8.80
N LEU A 294 -10.99 6.57 8.13
CA LEU A 294 -10.91 6.58 6.67
C LEU A 294 -10.77 5.15 6.13
N ILE A 295 -11.50 4.87 5.04
CA ILE A 295 -11.22 3.73 4.16
C ILE A 295 -10.78 4.30 2.82
N LEU A 296 -9.54 4.05 2.41
CA LEU A 296 -8.94 4.60 1.20
C LEU A 296 -8.61 3.47 0.23
N THR A 297 -9.23 3.49 -0.95
CA THR A 297 -9.05 2.44 -1.96
C THR A 297 -8.35 2.97 -3.19
N GLY A 298 -7.27 2.29 -3.59
CA GLY A 298 -6.34 2.71 -4.65
C GLY A 298 -5.16 3.50 -4.08
N GLY A 299 -3.93 3.11 -4.42
CA GLY A 299 -2.70 3.68 -3.84
C GLY A 299 -2.57 5.18 -4.07
N GLU A 300 -2.83 5.66 -5.29
CA GLU A 300 -2.75 7.10 -5.64
C GLU A 300 -3.80 7.93 -4.89
N THR A 301 -5.06 7.47 -4.87
CA THR A 301 -6.12 8.17 -4.14
C THR A 301 -5.87 8.17 -2.65
N ALA A 302 -5.45 7.04 -2.09
CA ALA A 302 -5.10 6.94 -0.68
C ALA A 302 -3.96 7.93 -0.35
N ARG A 303 -2.92 7.96 -1.17
CA ARG A 303 -1.81 8.88 -1.00
C ARG A 303 -2.24 10.34 -1.09
N ALA A 304 -3.05 10.70 -2.08
CA ALA A 304 -3.53 12.07 -2.26
C ALA A 304 -4.38 12.55 -1.07
N VAL A 305 -5.22 11.67 -0.51
CA VAL A 305 -6.03 12.01 0.68
C VAL A 305 -5.15 12.21 1.91
N VAL A 306 -4.21 11.30 2.19
CA VAL A 306 -3.35 11.43 3.38
C VAL A 306 -2.41 12.64 3.29
N ASP A 307 -1.88 12.94 2.09
CA ASP A 307 -1.08 14.15 1.84
C ASP A 307 -1.90 15.44 2.06
N ALA A 308 -3.10 15.50 1.50
CA ALA A 308 -3.98 16.65 1.63
C ALA A 308 -4.43 16.89 3.10
N LEU A 309 -4.50 15.84 3.91
CA LEU A 309 -4.78 15.90 5.33
C LEU A 309 -3.54 16.21 6.19
N GLY A 310 -2.35 16.32 5.59
CA GLY A 310 -1.09 16.57 6.29
C GLY A 310 -0.61 15.40 7.17
N LEU A 311 -1.04 14.17 6.88
CA LEU A 311 -0.58 12.99 7.60
C LEU A 311 0.82 12.62 7.14
N THR A 312 1.76 12.49 8.07
CA THR A 312 3.18 12.24 7.78
C THR A 312 3.61 10.81 7.98
N ASP A 313 2.87 10.09 8.79
CA ASP A 313 3.14 8.69 9.12
C ASP A 313 1.85 7.94 9.48
N LEU A 314 1.91 6.64 9.28
CA LEU A 314 0.88 5.69 9.65
C LEU A 314 1.53 4.56 10.46
N ARG A 315 0.91 4.16 11.55
CA ARG A 315 1.32 2.99 12.32
C ARG A 315 0.35 1.86 12.05
N PRO A 316 0.70 0.86 11.26
CA PRO A 316 -0.12 -0.33 11.00
C PRO A 316 -0.43 -1.05 12.32
N ILE A 317 -1.68 -1.48 12.48
CA ILE A 317 -2.17 -2.14 13.70
C ILE A 317 -2.89 -3.45 13.43
N HIS A 318 -3.45 -3.62 12.23
CA HIS A 318 -4.21 -4.82 11.88
C HIS A 318 -4.33 -4.98 10.37
N GLN A 319 -4.38 -6.23 9.92
CA GLN A 319 -4.74 -6.59 8.55
C GLN A 319 -6.09 -7.30 8.57
N VAL A 320 -7.14 -6.65 8.05
CA VAL A 320 -8.51 -7.21 8.02
C VAL A 320 -8.59 -8.43 7.09
N HIS A 321 -7.98 -8.30 5.93
CA HIS A 321 -7.74 -9.38 4.98
C HIS A 321 -6.52 -9.00 4.13
N HIS A 322 -6.03 -9.91 3.29
CA HIS A 322 -4.84 -9.65 2.47
C HIS A 322 -4.94 -8.32 1.72
N GLY A 323 -3.97 -7.43 1.97
CA GLY A 323 -3.85 -6.09 1.39
C GLY A 323 -4.76 -5.01 2.01
N ALA A 324 -5.69 -5.34 2.91
CA ALA A 324 -6.50 -4.36 3.64
C ALA A 324 -5.89 -4.10 5.02
N VAL A 325 -5.15 -3.02 5.15
CA VAL A 325 -4.36 -2.69 6.35
C VAL A 325 -4.94 -1.49 7.06
N VAL A 326 -5.23 -1.66 8.34
CA VAL A 326 -5.66 -0.58 9.25
C VAL A 326 -4.44 -0.04 9.98
N SER A 327 -4.28 1.26 9.95
CA SER A 327 -3.22 2.01 10.62
C SER A 327 -3.80 3.11 11.50
N VAL A 328 -3.07 3.53 12.52
CA VAL A 328 -3.34 4.76 13.26
C VAL A 328 -2.44 5.85 12.72
N ALA A 329 -3.02 6.96 12.29
CA ALA A 329 -2.30 8.13 11.81
C ALA A 329 -1.79 9.01 12.96
N SER A 330 -0.87 9.94 12.65
CA SER A 330 -0.29 10.87 13.61
C SER A 330 -1.32 11.75 14.34
N ASP A 331 -2.48 11.97 13.74
CA ASP A 331 -3.59 12.74 14.35
C ASP A 331 -4.58 11.85 15.14
N GLY A 332 -4.31 10.56 15.28
CA GLY A 332 -5.05 9.58 16.08
C GLY A 332 -6.22 8.90 15.37
N ARG A 333 -6.60 9.32 14.14
CA ARG A 333 -7.64 8.62 13.37
C ARG A 333 -7.16 7.27 12.86
N SER A 334 -8.08 6.35 12.60
CA SER A 334 -7.76 5.12 11.86
C SER A 334 -7.83 5.37 10.36
N VAL A 335 -6.86 4.81 9.64
CA VAL A 335 -6.80 4.83 8.18
C VAL A 335 -6.64 3.41 7.69
N ALA A 336 -7.66 2.90 7.03
CA ALA A 336 -7.60 1.64 6.32
C ALA A 336 -7.21 1.89 4.86
N THR A 337 -6.14 1.26 4.39
CA THR A 337 -5.70 1.33 2.99
C THR A 337 -5.86 -0.01 2.31
N ARG A 338 -6.21 0.00 1.02
CA ARG A 338 -6.42 -1.21 0.24
C ARG A 338 -6.13 -0.98 -1.24
N PRO A 339 -5.42 -1.91 -1.95
CA PRO A 339 -5.36 -1.89 -3.41
C PRO A 339 -6.75 -2.01 -4.03
N GLY A 340 -6.99 -1.31 -5.13
CA GLY A 340 -8.31 -1.25 -5.76
C GLY A 340 -8.86 -2.59 -6.26
N SER A 341 -7.97 -3.54 -6.62
CA SER A 341 -8.31 -4.86 -7.15
C SER A 341 -8.40 -5.98 -6.09
N PHE A 342 -8.19 -5.67 -4.79
CA PHE A 342 -8.11 -6.69 -3.75
C PHE A 342 -9.43 -6.86 -3.01
N GLY A 343 -9.59 -8.04 -2.39
CA GLY A 343 -10.75 -8.41 -1.59
C GLY A 343 -11.94 -8.89 -2.44
N ASP A 344 -12.83 -9.61 -1.79
CA ASP A 344 -14.11 -10.05 -2.33
C ASP A 344 -15.19 -8.94 -2.27
N GLY A 345 -16.44 -9.31 -2.54
CA GLY A 345 -17.56 -8.36 -2.51
C GLY A 345 -17.81 -7.71 -1.15
N ASP A 346 -17.45 -8.37 -0.05
CA ASP A 346 -17.68 -7.91 1.31
C ASP A 346 -16.48 -7.15 1.93
N SER A 347 -15.41 -6.97 1.16
CA SER A 347 -14.18 -6.35 1.62
C SER A 347 -14.37 -5.00 2.31
N LEU A 348 -15.14 -4.08 1.73
CA LEU A 348 -15.38 -2.75 2.32
C LEU A 348 -16.26 -2.85 3.59
N VAL A 349 -17.21 -3.76 3.61
CA VAL A 349 -18.07 -4.02 4.77
C VAL A 349 -17.23 -4.56 5.93
N ALA A 350 -16.37 -5.55 5.67
CA ALA A 350 -15.49 -6.11 6.69
C ALA A 350 -14.54 -5.06 7.31
N ILE A 351 -14.01 -4.14 6.48
CA ILE A 351 -13.17 -3.04 6.97
C ILE A 351 -14.01 -2.06 7.82
N ALA A 352 -15.21 -1.71 7.37
CA ALA A 352 -16.11 -0.80 8.09
C ALA A 352 -16.52 -1.39 9.42
N ASP A 353 -16.86 -2.68 9.49
CA ASP A 353 -17.22 -3.41 10.72
C ASP A 353 -16.04 -3.43 11.70
N TYR A 354 -14.82 -3.68 11.21
CA TYR A 354 -13.63 -3.62 12.05
C TYR A 354 -13.42 -2.21 12.64
N LEU A 355 -13.60 -1.17 11.84
CA LEU A 355 -13.46 0.22 12.29
C LEU A 355 -14.57 0.63 13.25
N ALA A 356 -15.79 0.15 13.10
CA ALA A 356 -16.92 0.42 13.97
C ALA A 356 -16.84 -0.33 15.31
N SER A 357 -16.14 -1.47 15.36
CA SER A 357 -16.03 -2.28 16.56
C SER A 357 -15.25 -1.54 17.65
N PRO A 358 -15.75 -1.46 18.90
CA PRO A 358 -14.97 -0.97 20.03
C PRO A 358 -13.76 -1.86 20.20
N GLN A 359 -12.62 -1.27 20.55
CA GLN A 359 -11.33 -1.94 20.65
C GLN A 359 -11.44 -3.27 21.41
N HIS A 360 -11.15 -4.34 20.72
CA HIS A 360 -10.80 -5.58 21.39
C HIS A 360 -9.34 -5.48 21.82
N VAL A 361 -9.12 -5.15 23.07
CA VAL A 361 -7.96 -5.64 23.81
C VAL A 361 -8.04 -7.16 23.68
N HIS A 362 -7.26 -7.75 22.82
CA HIS A 362 -7.17 -9.20 22.73
C HIS A 362 -6.34 -9.71 23.92
N PRO A 363 -6.94 -10.34 24.92
CA PRO A 363 -6.28 -11.32 25.73
C PRO A 363 -6.77 -12.69 25.26
N GLN A 364 -6.19 -13.24 24.23
CA GLN A 364 -6.24 -14.71 24.11
C GLN A 364 -4.89 -15.27 24.56
N LEU A 365 -4.62 -15.15 25.84
CA LEU A 365 -3.96 -16.22 26.57
C LEU A 365 -5.03 -17.33 26.69
N LYS A 366 -4.94 -18.33 25.87
CA LYS A 366 -5.57 -19.61 26.16
C LYS A 366 -4.87 -20.17 27.37
N ASP A 367 -5.54 -20.14 28.52
CA ASP A 367 -5.23 -21.02 29.64
C ASP A 367 -5.23 -22.47 29.12
N ASN A 368 -4.06 -23.07 29.02
CA ASN A 368 -3.88 -24.50 29.03
C ASN A 368 -3.74 -24.90 30.51
N SER A 369 -4.85 -25.30 31.14
CA SER A 369 -4.87 -26.19 32.32
C SER A 369 -4.93 -27.62 31.82
#